data_900c5e6e4eca88d6144f27d98ec0921a
#
_entry.id   900c5e6e4eca88d6144f27d98ec0921a
#
_cell.length_a   1.000
_cell.length_b   1.000
_cell.length_c   1.000
_cell.angle_alpha   90.00
_cell.angle_beta   90.00
_cell.angle_gamma   90.00
#
_symmetry.space_group_name_H-M   'P 1'
#
loop_
_entity.id
_entity.type
_entity.pdbx_description
1 polymer ?
#
loop_
_entity_poly.entity_id
_entity_poly.type
_entity_poly.pdbx_seq_one_letter_code
_entity_poly.pdbx_strand_id
1 'polypeptide(L)'
;MAPTGHHAPRGGRNAEPVHAAAEVIRYGFSQTSVGTMLVAESVSGIVAIAIREHPHEDALLSTVRARFPHAVLRHDRTGTRKAVEAVVGFVEGPRGNIALPLDIRGTEFQRRVWAAVMKIPFAKTTNFAEIARTVGSPRAVRAVGNACSQNPLEFAIPCHRVLRSDGSYSGGSTWGDRRQSTVLRREAQWSASIGAKLGPRRAAKGRTP
;
A
#
# COMPACT_ATOMS: atom_id res chain seq x y z
N MET A 1 -5.91 79.66 -10.37
CA MET A 1 -4.96 78.96 -9.49
C MET A 1 -5.51 77.58 -9.18
N ALA A 2 -4.94 76.58 -9.77
CA ALA A 2 -5.28 75.18 -9.51
C ALA A 2 -4.03 74.48 -8.93
N PRO A 3 -4.11 73.65 -7.89
CA PRO A 3 -2.98 72.88 -7.45
C PRO A 3 -2.97 71.50 -8.12
N THR A 4 -1.82 71.19 -8.65
CA THR A 4 -1.42 69.92 -9.28
C THR A 4 -1.36 68.78 -8.27
N GLY A 5 -2.17 67.75 -8.46
CA GLY A 5 -2.09 66.48 -7.69
C GLY A 5 -1.00 65.55 -8.26
N HIS A 6 -0.02 65.26 -7.44
CA HIS A 6 1.01 64.23 -7.74
C HIS A 6 0.42 62.85 -7.54
N HIS A 7 0.34 62.08 -8.63
CA HIS A 7 -0.01 60.67 -8.61
C HIS A 7 1.26 59.84 -8.43
N ALA A 8 1.42 59.21 -7.27
CA ALA A 8 2.50 58.29 -7.00
C ALA A 8 2.16 56.89 -7.60
N PRO A 9 3.08 56.20 -8.28
CA PRO A 9 2.83 54.87 -8.77
C PRO A 9 2.88 53.85 -7.62
N ARG A 10 1.76 53.17 -7.40
CA ARG A 10 1.71 51.97 -6.51
C ARG A 10 2.43 50.84 -7.19
N GLY A 11 3.69 50.60 -6.84
CA GLY A 11 4.44 49.41 -7.20
C GLY A 11 3.84 48.20 -6.46
N GLY A 12 2.94 47.51 -7.12
CA GLY A 12 2.54 46.18 -6.74
C GLY A 12 3.68 45.22 -7.02
N ARG A 13 4.42 44.80 -5.97
CA ARG A 13 5.33 43.66 -6.08
C ARG A 13 4.45 42.43 -6.21
N ASN A 14 4.35 41.92 -7.44
CA ASN A 14 3.89 40.54 -7.67
C ASN A 14 4.91 39.63 -6.98
N ALA A 15 4.54 39.11 -5.81
CA ALA A 15 5.26 38.00 -5.21
C ALA A 15 5.08 36.81 -6.18
N GLU A 16 6.16 36.44 -6.87
CA GLU A 16 6.18 35.20 -7.64
C GLU A 16 5.80 34.05 -6.69
N PRO A 17 4.94 33.11 -7.15
CA PRO A 17 4.62 31.94 -6.34
C PRO A 17 5.92 31.20 -6.07
N VAL A 18 6.28 31.06 -4.80
CA VAL A 18 7.37 30.19 -4.36
C VAL A 18 7.01 28.79 -4.86
N HIS A 19 7.68 28.34 -5.93
CA HIS A 19 7.53 26.98 -6.41
C HIS A 19 7.98 26.06 -5.27
N ALA A 20 7.01 25.46 -4.59
CA ALA A 20 7.31 24.40 -3.64
C ALA A 20 8.16 23.37 -4.38
N ALA A 21 9.34 23.06 -3.85
CA ALA A 21 10.23 22.09 -4.46
C ALA A 21 9.45 20.79 -4.72
N ALA A 22 9.55 20.27 -5.94
CA ALA A 22 8.84 19.05 -6.31
C ALA A 22 9.24 17.91 -5.34
N GLU A 23 8.26 17.17 -4.88
CA GLU A 23 8.50 16.02 -4.00
C GLU A 23 9.43 15.02 -4.69
N VAL A 24 10.44 14.55 -3.98
CA VAL A 24 11.33 13.48 -4.47
C VAL A 24 10.87 12.16 -3.86
N ILE A 25 10.51 11.21 -4.72
CA ILE A 25 10.22 9.83 -4.36
C ILE A 25 11.38 8.96 -4.86
N ARG A 26 12.09 8.31 -3.94
CA ARG A 26 13.16 7.38 -4.26
C ARG A 26 12.57 6.00 -4.49
N TYR A 27 13.16 5.22 -5.40
CA TYR A 27 12.70 3.85 -5.65
C TYR A 27 13.85 2.90 -5.91
N GLY A 28 13.59 1.62 -5.65
CA GLY A 28 14.49 0.52 -5.94
C GLY A 28 13.71 -0.73 -6.37
N PHE A 29 14.41 -1.64 -7.05
CA PHE A 29 13.85 -2.89 -7.53
C PHE A 29 14.45 -4.09 -6.80
N SER A 30 13.70 -5.20 -6.80
CA SER A 30 14.18 -6.52 -6.39
C SER A 30 13.43 -7.62 -7.10
N GLN A 31 14.04 -8.79 -7.22
CA GLN A 31 13.35 -10.01 -7.62
C GLN A 31 12.78 -10.69 -6.38
N THR A 32 11.60 -11.28 -6.52
CA THR A 32 10.94 -12.07 -5.48
C THR A 32 10.38 -13.35 -6.10
N SER A 33 10.03 -14.30 -5.26
CA SER A 33 9.39 -15.56 -5.69
C SER A 33 7.98 -15.37 -6.29
N VAL A 34 7.42 -14.15 -6.25
CA VAL A 34 6.12 -13.80 -6.85
C VAL A 34 6.25 -12.75 -7.96
N GLY A 35 7.47 -12.46 -8.38
CA GLY A 35 7.75 -11.55 -9.51
C GLY A 35 8.72 -10.42 -9.18
N THR A 36 8.93 -9.55 -10.17
CA THR A 36 9.74 -8.34 -10.02
C THR A 36 8.98 -7.32 -9.18
N MET A 37 9.67 -6.74 -8.22
CA MET A 37 9.12 -5.79 -7.25
C MET A 37 9.79 -4.42 -7.40
N LEU A 38 8.97 -3.36 -7.28
CA LEU A 38 9.40 -2.00 -7.07
C LEU A 38 8.91 -1.55 -5.69
N VAL A 39 9.80 -0.94 -4.91
CA VAL A 39 9.47 -0.23 -3.67
C VAL A 39 9.84 1.22 -3.83
N ALA A 40 8.90 2.12 -3.52
CA ALA A 40 9.12 3.57 -3.56
C ALA A 40 8.90 4.19 -2.18
N GLU A 41 9.75 5.14 -1.82
CA GLU A 41 9.75 5.86 -0.56
C GLU A 41 9.68 7.37 -0.76
N SER A 42 8.80 8.00 0.00
CA SER A 42 8.80 9.45 0.28
C SER A 42 9.62 9.75 1.54
N VAL A 43 9.66 11.01 1.93
CA VAL A 43 10.24 11.41 3.23
C VAL A 43 9.45 10.85 4.44
N SER A 44 8.19 10.46 4.24
CA SER A 44 7.29 9.97 5.30
C SER A 44 7.26 8.44 5.41
N GLY A 45 7.85 7.72 4.46
CA GLY A 45 7.90 6.25 4.46
C GLY A 45 7.61 5.62 3.10
N ILE A 46 7.33 4.32 3.09
CA ILE A 46 7.01 3.58 1.88
C ILE A 46 5.67 4.08 1.32
N VAL A 47 5.69 4.61 0.10
CA VAL A 47 4.52 5.22 -0.56
C VAL A 47 3.95 4.35 -1.68
N ALA A 48 4.75 3.44 -2.24
CA ALA A 48 4.29 2.44 -3.19
C ALA A 48 5.08 1.14 -3.10
N ILE A 49 4.37 0.03 -3.28
CA ILE A 49 4.90 -1.32 -3.49
C ILE A 49 4.14 -1.88 -4.68
N ALA A 50 4.82 -2.22 -5.75
CA ALA A 50 4.23 -2.82 -6.94
C ALA A 50 4.99 -4.09 -7.31
N ILE A 51 4.27 -5.19 -7.57
CA ILE A 51 4.86 -6.49 -7.94
C ILE A 51 4.14 -7.01 -9.17
N ARG A 52 4.91 -7.51 -10.16
CA ARG A 52 4.37 -8.14 -11.38
C ARG A 52 5.18 -9.37 -11.74
N GLU A 53 4.49 -10.40 -12.27
CA GLU A 53 5.16 -11.51 -12.94
C GLU A 53 5.78 -10.99 -14.26
N HIS A 54 7.06 -11.21 -14.48
CA HIS A 54 7.78 -10.90 -15.73
C HIS A 54 7.63 -9.49 -16.34
N PRO A 55 7.53 -8.41 -15.58
CA PRO A 55 7.49 -7.08 -16.17
C PRO A 55 8.91 -6.60 -16.50
N HIS A 56 9.01 -5.74 -17.50
CA HIS A 56 10.12 -4.80 -17.56
C HIS A 56 9.98 -3.79 -16.40
N GLU A 57 11.08 -3.38 -15.79
CA GLU A 57 11.11 -2.40 -14.70
C GLU A 57 10.34 -1.12 -15.04
N ASP A 58 10.38 -0.70 -16.31
CA ASP A 58 9.65 0.46 -16.83
C ASP A 58 8.13 0.35 -16.64
N ALA A 59 7.57 -0.84 -16.75
CA ALA A 59 6.13 -1.05 -16.53
C ALA A 59 5.73 -0.85 -15.07
N LEU A 60 6.59 -1.25 -14.12
CA LEU A 60 6.40 -0.98 -12.69
C LEU A 60 6.57 0.51 -12.40
N LEU A 61 7.61 1.12 -12.96
CA LEU A 61 7.88 2.54 -12.77
C LEU A 61 6.76 3.42 -13.34
N SER A 62 6.18 3.05 -14.49
CA SER A 62 5.05 3.77 -15.08
C SER A 62 3.84 3.78 -14.16
N THR A 63 3.59 2.69 -13.42
CA THR A 63 2.51 2.62 -12.42
C THR A 63 2.71 3.63 -11.29
N VAL A 64 3.95 3.78 -10.81
CA VAL A 64 4.29 4.76 -9.76
C VAL A 64 4.22 6.18 -10.33
N ARG A 65 4.73 6.40 -11.54
CA ARG A 65 4.69 7.72 -12.21
C ARG A 65 3.26 8.20 -12.43
N ALA A 66 2.36 7.33 -12.87
CA ALA A 66 0.95 7.68 -13.06
C ALA A 66 0.27 8.08 -11.74
N ARG A 67 0.72 7.52 -10.62
CA ARG A 67 0.15 7.83 -9.29
C ARG A 67 0.70 9.12 -8.70
N PHE A 68 1.95 9.46 -9.01
CA PHE A 68 2.64 10.64 -8.49
C PHE A 68 3.15 11.52 -9.64
N PRO A 69 2.25 12.11 -10.46
CA PRO A 69 2.62 12.80 -11.69
C PRO A 69 3.47 14.05 -11.47
N HIS A 70 3.43 14.63 -10.27
CA HIS A 70 4.18 15.84 -9.92
C HIS A 70 5.45 15.55 -9.09
N ALA A 71 5.73 14.28 -8.79
CA ALA A 71 6.93 13.89 -8.05
C ALA A 71 8.11 13.65 -8.99
N VAL A 72 9.31 13.96 -8.53
CA VAL A 72 10.56 13.55 -9.15
C VAL A 72 10.88 12.14 -8.69
N LEU A 73 10.78 11.17 -9.58
CA LEU A 73 11.14 9.78 -9.28
C LEU A 73 12.64 9.58 -9.50
N ARG A 74 13.35 9.18 -8.45
CA ARG A 74 14.79 8.95 -8.45
C ARG A 74 15.12 7.49 -8.11
N HIS A 75 15.81 6.80 -9.03
CA HIS A 75 16.37 5.50 -8.71
C HIS A 75 17.49 5.67 -7.69
N ASP A 76 17.34 5.01 -6.54
CA ASP A 76 18.31 5.09 -5.45
C ASP A 76 18.39 3.74 -4.74
N ARG A 77 19.19 2.83 -5.31
CA ARG A 77 19.37 1.48 -4.81
C ARG A 77 19.90 1.46 -3.37
N THR A 78 20.81 2.37 -3.04
CA THR A 78 21.41 2.45 -1.70
C THR A 78 20.43 3.02 -0.69
N GLY A 79 19.79 4.14 -1.00
CA GLY A 79 18.87 4.80 -0.10
C GLY A 79 17.60 4.00 0.18
N THR A 80 17.10 3.23 -0.80
CA THR A 80 15.89 2.39 -0.65
C THR A 80 16.19 0.97 -0.17
N ARG A 81 17.46 0.59 0.02
CA ARG A 81 17.85 -0.79 0.35
C ARG A 81 17.11 -1.35 1.54
N LYS A 82 17.00 -0.58 2.64
CA LYS A 82 16.30 -1.00 3.85
C LYS A 82 14.81 -1.30 3.61
N ALA A 83 14.14 -0.46 2.81
CA ALA A 83 12.74 -0.65 2.47
C ALA A 83 12.54 -1.86 1.55
N VAL A 84 13.39 -2.00 0.54
CA VAL A 84 13.36 -3.15 -0.38
C VAL A 84 13.58 -4.45 0.40
N GLU A 85 14.60 -4.54 1.25
CA GLU A 85 14.89 -5.73 2.07
C GLU A 85 13.74 -6.08 3.01
N ALA A 86 13.11 -5.09 3.65
CA ALA A 86 11.97 -5.30 4.54
C ALA A 86 10.75 -5.85 3.80
N VAL A 87 10.45 -5.32 2.60
CA VAL A 87 9.33 -5.80 1.78
C VAL A 87 9.63 -7.17 1.20
N VAL A 88 10.85 -7.43 0.70
CA VAL A 88 11.28 -8.76 0.24
C VAL A 88 11.14 -9.77 1.36
N GLY A 89 11.68 -9.48 2.55
CA GLY A 89 11.59 -10.37 3.70
C GLY A 89 10.15 -10.70 4.09
N PHE A 90 9.24 -9.74 3.97
CA PHE A 90 7.82 -9.95 4.19
C PHE A 90 7.16 -10.81 3.09
N VAL A 91 7.52 -10.59 1.82
CA VAL A 91 6.97 -11.36 0.68
C VAL A 91 7.46 -12.81 0.70
N GLU A 92 8.72 -13.04 1.05
CA GLU A 92 9.34 -14.37 1.06
C GLU A 92 9.00 -15.17 2.32
N GLY A 93 8.78 -14.50 3.43
CA GLY A 93 8.45 -15.14 4.70
C GLY A 93 7.52 -14.28 5.53
N PRO A 94 6.22 -14.18 5.19
CA PRO A 94 5.31 -13.24 5.81
C PRO A 94 5.15 -13.51 7.31
N ARG A 95 5.84 -12.72 8.12
CA ARG A 95 5.77 -12.73 9.58
C ARG A 95 5.40 -11.36 10.08
N GLY A 96 4.19 -11.22 10.59
CA GLY A 96 3.73 -9.94 11.15
C GLY A 96 3.43 -8.89 10.07
N ASN A 97 3.91 -7.68 10.28
CA ASN A 97 3.73 -6.53 9.39
C ASN A 97 5.10 -6.04 8.90
N ILE A 98 5.10 -5.26 7.83
CA ILE A 98 6.30 -4.55 7.39
C ILE A 98 6.67 -3.54 8.50
N ALA A 99 7.84 -3.70 9.09
CA ALA A 99 8.31 -2.92 10.25
C ALA A 99 8.91 -1.55 9.83
N LEU A 100 8.30 -0.88 8.85
CA LEU A 100 8.71 0.45 8.39
C LEU A 100 7.49 1.36 8.27
N PRO A 101 7.67 2.69 8.39
CA PRO A 101 6.59 3.64 8.17
C PRO A 101 5.99 3.49 6.77
N LEU A 102 4.66 3.55 6.69
CA LEU A 102 3.91 3.56 5.44
C LEU A 102 3.32 4.96 5.24
N ASP A 103 3.57 5.55 4.09
CA ASP A 103 2.96 6.81 3.65
C ASP A 103 1.68 6.50 2.85
N ILE A 104 0.58 6.28 3.55
CA ILE A 104 -0.70 5.85 2.97
C ILE A 104 -1.46 7.06 2.42
N ARG A 105 -1.41 7.25 1.10
CA ARG A 105 -2.09 8.36 0.38
C ARG A 105 -3.30 7.86 -0.36
N GLY A 106 -4.43 8.54 -0.18
CA GLY A 106 -5.70 8.23 -0.85
C GLY A 106 -6.83 9.10 -0.32
N THR A 107 -8.02 8.95 -0.88
CA THR A 107 -9.23 9.61 -0.38
C THR A 107 -9.54 9.12 1.03
N GLU A 108 -10.37 9.86 1.77
CA GLU A 108 -10.80 9.45 3.11
C GLU A 108 -11.45 8.06 3.09
N PHE A 109 -12.32 7.80 2.09
CA PHE A 109 -12.96 6.50 1.94
C PHE A 109 -11.93 5.37 1.70
N GLN A 110 -10.96 5.58 0.80
CA GLN A 110 -9.89 4.62 0.55
C GLN A 110 -9.09 4.33 1.81
N ARG A 111 -8.67 5.36 2.55
CA ARG A 111 -7.93 5.18 3.80
C ARG A 111 -8.72 4.39 4.83
N ARG A 112 -10.04 4.63 4.98
CA ARG A 112 -10.91 3.82 5.86
C ARG A 112 -10.97 2.36 5.43
N VAL A 113 -11.13 2.11 4.13
CA VAL A 113 -11.14 0.75 3.58
C VAL A 113 -9.80 0.05 3.85
N TRP A 114 -8.68 0.70 3.54
CA TRP A 114 -7.35 0.13 3.74
C TRP A 114 -7.03 -0.12 5.22
N ALA A 115 -7.44 0.78 6.10
CA ALA A 115 -7.34 0.55 7.55
C ALA A 115 -8.14 -0.67 8.03
N ALA A 116 -9.33 -0.92 7.46
CA ALA A 116 -10.10 -2.13 7.74
C ALA A 116 -9.41 -3.39 7.18
N VAL A 117 -8.88 -3.31 5.95
CA VAL A 117 -8.15 -4.41 5.32
C VAL A 117 -6.89 -4.80 6.10
N MET A 118 -6.13 -3.83 6.61
CA MET A 118 -4.95 -4.09 7.44
C MET A 118 -5.26 -4.84 8.75
N LYS A 119 -6.50 -4.81 9.22
CA LYS A 119 -6.94 -5.55 10.41
C LYS A 119 -7.25 -7.03 10.13
N ILE A 120 -7.30 -7.46 8.87
CA ILE A 120 -7.52 -8.86 8.52
C ILE A 120 -6.31 -9.67 8.99
N PRO A 121 -6.49 -10.66 9.89
CA PRO A 121 -5.36 -11.43 10.40
C PRO A 121 -4.64 -12.19 9.29
N PHE A 122 -3.37 -12.48 9.53
CA PHE A 122 -2.56 -13.31 8.65
C PHE A 122 -3.23 -14.66 8.40
N ALA A 123 -3.19 -15.15 7.16
CA ALA A 123 -3.84 -16.39 6.70
C ALA A 123 -5.36 -16.45 6.93
N LYS A 124 -6.00 -15.31 7.13
CA LYS A 124 -7.48 -15.19 7.16
C LYS A 124 -7.95 -14.38 5.97
N THR A 125 -9.15 -14.66 5.52
CA THR A 125 -9.81 -13.94 4.43
C THR A 125 -11.13 -13.36 4.91
N THR A 126 -11.60 -12.35 4.19
CA THR A 126 -12.93 -11.77 4.34
C THR A 126 -13.49 -11.46 2.95
N ASN A 127 -14.65 -10.84 2.85
CA ASN A 127 -15.23 -10.44 1.60
C ASN A 127 -15.51 -8.92 1.55
N PHE A 128 -15.73 -8.39 0.32
CA PHE A 128 -15.97 -6.97 0.10
C PHE A 128 -17.19 -6.44 0.87
N ALA A 129 -18.22 -7.25 1.07
CA ALA A 129 -19.42 -6.84 1.80
C ALA A 129 -19.13 -6.68 3.30
N GLU A 130 -18.30 -7.53 3.90
CA GLU A 130 -17.84 -7.41 5.28
C GLU A 130 -17.02 -6.12 5.47
N ILE A 131 -16.09 -5.85 4.55
CA ILE A 131 -15.32 -4.59 4.62
C ILE A 131 -16.27 -3.39 4.50
N ALA A 132 -17.26 -3.43 3.58
CA ALA A 132 -18.23 -2.35 3.42
C ALA A 132 -19.04 -2.11 4.72
N ARG A 133 -19.43 -3.16 5.43
CA ARG A 133 -20.07 -3.07 6.75
C ARG A 133 -19.14 -2.47 7.80
N THR A 134 -17.91 -2.97 7.86
CA THR A 134 -16.87 -2.50 8.80
C THR A 134 -16.58 -1.00 8.67
N VAL A 135 -16.59 -0.47 7.46
CA VAL A 135 -16.36 0.98 7.22
C VAL A 135 -17.63 1.82 7.33
N GLY A 136 -18.76 1.25 7.82
CA GLY A 136 -20.02 1.97 8.00
C GLY A 136 -20.75 2.31 6.69
N SER A 137 -20.45 1.60 5.60
CA SER A 137 -21.02 1.87 4.28
C SER A 137 -21.46 0.56 3.58
N PRO A 138 -22.46 -0.18 4.15
CA PRO A 138 -22.80 -1.54 3.71
C PRO A 138 -23.23 -1.65 2.23
N ARG A 139 -23.73 -0.55 1.65
CA ARG A 139 -24.12 -0.49 0.23
C ARG A 139 -22.94 -0.19 -0.71
N ALA A 140 -21.78 0.17 -0.20
CA ALA A 140 -20.62 0.62 -0.98
C ALA A 140 -19.68 -0.52 -1.42
N VAL A 141 -20.18 -1.76 -1.60
CA VAL A 141 -19.37 -2.96 -1.93
C VAL A 141 -18.50 -2.75 -3.18
N ARG A 142 -19.07 -2.16 -4.25
CA ARG A 142 -18.30 -1.84 -5.47
C ARG A 142 -17.20 -0.81 -5.21
N ALA A 143 -17.48 0.22 -4.39
CA ALA A 143 -16.49 1.23 -4.05
C ALA A 143 -15.35 0.65 -3.19
N VAL A 144 -15.64 -0.33 -2.32
CA VAL A 144 -14.61 -1.10 -1.58
C VAL A 144 -13.72 -1.87 -2.56
N GLY A 145 -14.32 -2.55 -3.55
CA GLY A 145 -13.56 -3.23 -4.60
C GLY A 145 -12.63 -2.28 -5.36
N ASN A 146 -13.14 -1.10 -5.75
CA ASN A 146 -12.32 -0.06 -6.38
C ASN A 146 -11.19 0.44 -5.47
N ALA A 147 -11.45 0.64 -4.18
CA ALA A 147 -10.41 1.04 -3.24
C ALA A 147 -9.32 -0.03 -3.12
N CYS A 148 -9.69 -1.32 -3.08
CA CYS A 148 -8.73 -2.43 -3.08
C CYS A 148 -7.91 -2.50 -4.38
N SER A 149 -8.51 -2.27 -5.55
CA SER A 149 -7.80 -2.28 -6.83
C SER A 149 -6.83 -1.09 -6.99
N GLN A 150 -7.10 0.00 -6.30
CA GLN A 150 -6.26 1.21 -6.29
C GLN A 150 -5.23 1.23 -5.15
N ASN A 151 -5.06 0.13 -4.42
CA ASN A 151 -4.08 0.03 -3.36
C ASN A 151 -2.65 0.21 -3.89
N PRO A 152 -1.90 1.24 -3.43
CA PRO A 152 -0.53 1.48 -3.87
C PRO A 152 0.50 0.65 -3.12
N LEU A 153 0.13 0.03 -2.00
CA LEU A 153 1.01 -0.63 -1.05
C LEU A 153 0.70 -2.13 -1.03
N GLU A 154 0.95 -2.80 -2.17
CA GLU A 154 0.72 -4.24 -2.31
C GLU A 154 1.43 -5.00 -1.17
N PHE A 155 0.79 -6.01 -0.60
CA PHE A 155 1.20 -6.78 0.57
C PHE A 155 1.13 -6.01 1.91
N ALA A 156 1.60 -4.77 2.00
CA ALA A 156 1.51 -3.98 3.23
C ALA A 156 0.05 -3.71 3.61
N ILE A 157 -0.79 -3.45 2.60
CA ILE A 157 -2.25 -3.46 2.73
C ILE A 157 -2.74 -4.74 2.04
N PRO A 158 -3.12 -5.78 2.79
CA PRO A 158 -3.32 -7.13 2.25
C PRO A 158 -4.67 -7.29 1.52
N CYS A 159 -4.89 -6.51 0.46
CA CYS A 159 -6.12 -6.60 -0.34
C CYS A 159 -6.31 -7.99 -0.98
N HIS A 160 -5.26 -8.79 -1.13
CA HIS A 160 -5.35 -10.19 -1.55
C HIS A 160 -6.16 -11.08 -0.59
N ARG A 161 -6.36 -10.66 0.68
CA ARG A 161 -7.21 -11.36 1.66
C ARG A 161 -8.68 -11.03 1.53
N VAL A 162 -9.06 -10.11 0.62
CA VAL A 162 -10.46 -9.75 0.38
C VAL A 162 -10.96 -10.46 -0.87
N LEU A 163 -11.95 -11.33 -0.71
CA LEU A 163 -12.52 -12.18 -1.75
C LEU A 163 -13.92 -11.68 -2.15
N ARG A 164 -14.50 -12.24 -3.19
CA ARG A 164 -15.94 -12.10 -3.46
C ARG A 164 -16.75 -12.86 -2.43
N SER A 165 -18.05 -12.59 -2.34
CA SER A 165 -18.95 -13.25 -1.39
C SER A 165 -19.11 -14.76 -1.62
N ASP A 166 -18.88 -15.23 -2.85
CA ASP A 166 -18.87 -16.63 -3.24
C ASP A 166 -17.52 -17.33 -2.98
N GLY A 167 -16.55 -16.61 -2.38
CA GLY A 167 -15.20 -17.09 -2.11
C GLY A 167 -14.26 -17.06 -3.32
N SER A 168 -14.73 -16.61 -4.50
CA SER A 168 -13.89 -16.47 -5.67
C SER A 168 -12.92 -15.29 -5.56
N TYR A 169 -11.84 -15.34 -6.33
CA TYR A 169 -10.86 -14.27 -6.41
C TYR A 169 -11.43 -13.03 -7.08
N SER A 170 -10.85 -11.88 -6.79
CA SER A 170 -11.40 -10.59 -7.24
C SER A 170 -11.24 -10.30 -8.75
N GLY A 171 -10.45 -11.11 -9.47
CA GLY A 171 -10.33 -11.13 -10.95
C GLY A 171 -9.96 -9.84 -11.66
N GLY A 172 -10.25 -8.71 -11.08
CA GLY A 172 -10.07 -7.39 -11.69
C GLY A 172 -9.01 -6.53 -11.01
N SER A 173 -8.28 -7.08 -10.05
CA SER A 173 -7.21 -6.34 -9.39
C SER A 173 -5.89 -6.47 -10.17
N THR A 174 -4.96 -5.57 -9.90
CA THR A 174 -3.57 -5.66 -10.36
C THR A 174 -2.89 -6.99 -9.96
N TRP A 175 -3.53 -7.77 -9.08
CA TRP A 175 -3.05 -9.05 -8.58
C TRP A 175 -3.24 -10.21 -9.56
N GLY A 176 -4.37 -10.29 -10.27
CA GLY A 176 -4.80 -11.50 -11.00
C GLY A 176 -5.11 -12.69 -10.08
N ASP A 177 -6.00 -13.57 -10.50
CA ASP A 177 -6.46 -14.70 -9.69
C ASP A 177 -5.33 -15.66 -9.32
N ARG A 178 -4.42 -15.92 -10.25
CA ARG A 178 -3.29 -16.85 -10.05
C ARG A 178 -2.34 -16.36 -8.95
N ARG A 179 -1.99 -15.08 -8.94
CA ARG A 179 -1.08 -14.51 -7.94
C ARG A 179 -1.77 -14.42 -6.58
N GLN A 180 -3.03 -13.99 -6.55
CA GLN A 180 -3.82 -13.92 -5.32
C GLN A 180 -3.91 -15.30 -4.66
N SER A 181 -4.25 -16.35 -5.43
CA SER A 181 -4.34 -17.74 -4.93
C SER A 181 -2.99 -18.27 -4.43
N THR A 182 -1.89 -17.93 -5.12
CA THR A 182 -0.55 -18.36 -4.73
C THR A 182 -0.14 -17.74 -3.38
N VAL A 183 -0.38 -16.46 -3.19
CA VAL A 183 -0.05 -15.76 -1.93
C VAL A 183 -0.88 -16.30 -0.78
N LEU A 184 -2.19 -16.44 -0.94
CA LEU A 184 -3.07 -16.99 0.10
C LEU A 184 -2.67 -18.42 0.49
N ARG A 185 -2.30 -19.24 -0.46
CA ARG A 185 -1.82 -20.61 -0.19
C ARG A 185 -0.53 -20.60 0.62
N ARG A 186 0.42 -19.71 0.29
CA ARG A 186 1.66 -19.53 1.06
C ARG A 186 1.39 -19.07 2.48
N GLU A 187 0.50 -18.10 2.67
CA GLU A 187 0.09 -17.66 4.00
C GLU A 187 -0.50 -18.81 4.82
N ALA A 188 -1.36 -19.62 4.23
CA ALA A 188 -1.94 -20.79 4.90
C ALA A 188 -0.87 -21.84 5.30
N GLN A 189 0.06 -22.15 4.39
CA GLN A 189 1.18 -23.07 4.66
C GLN A 189 2.09 -22.56 5.78
N TRP A 190 2.43 -21.27 5.76
CA TRP A 190 3.21 -20.63 6.82
C TRP A 190 2.50 -20.68 8.17
N SER A 191 1.20 -20.35 8.19
CA SER A 191 0.40 -20.40 9.42
C SER A 191 0.38 -21.81 10.03
N ALA A 192 0.21 -22.83 9.20
CA ALA A 192 0.25 -24.23 9.62
C ALA A 192 1.63 -24.62 10.18
N SER A 193 2.71 -24.21 9.52
CA SER A 193 4.09 -24.51 9.98
C SER A 193 4.45 -23.83 11.30
N ILE A 194 3.97 -22.62 11.55
CA ILE A 194 4.14 -21.90 12.81
C ILE A 194 3.33 -22.59 13.92
N GLY A 195 2.08 -22.95 13.63
CA GLY A 195 1.23 -23.69 14.57
C GLY A 195 1.85 -25.02 15.01
N ALA A 196 2.43 -25.76 14.05
CA ALA A 196 3.13 -27.00 14.35
C ALA A 196 4.39 -26.83 15.20
N LYS A 197 5.14 -25.72 15.01
CA LYS A 197 6.35 -25.42 15.79
C LYS A 197 6.06 -24.94 17.21
N LEU A 198 4.91 -24.29 17.45
CA LEU A 198 4.54 -23.76 18.78
C LEU A 198 3.86 -24.81 19.67
N GLY A 199 3.45 -25.98 19.14
CA GLY A 199 2.73 -27.02 19.86
C GLY A 199 1.36 -26.56 20.40
N PRO A 200 0.52 -27.48 20.91
CA PRO A 200 -0.70 -27.08 21.57
C PRO A 200 -0.34 -26.30 22.85
N ARG A 201 -0.82 -25.06 23.00
CA ARG A 201 -0.74 -24.32 24.25
C ARG A 201 -1.34 -25.21 25.35
N ARG A 202 -0.51 -25.70 26.26
CA ARG A 202 -1.01 -26.38 27.46
C ARG A 202 -1.96 -25.44 28.16
N ALA A 203 -3.23 -25.82 28.21
CA ALA A 203 -4.20 -25.14 29.03
C ALA A 203 -3.62 -25.12 30.45
N ALA A 204 -3.41 -23.93 31.02
CA ALA A 204 -3.04 -23.80 32.42
C ALA A 204 -4.14 -24.46 33.23
N LYS A 205 -3.82 -25.63 33.83
CA LYS A 205 -4.71 -26.25 34.82
C LYS A 205 -4.88 -25.25 35.94
N GLY A 206 -6.09 -24.67 36.05
CA GLY A 206 -6.50 -23.87 37.17
C GLY A 206 -6.28 -24.70 38.47
N ARG A 207 -5.42 -24.21 39.34
CA ARG A 207 -5.40 -24.63 40.73
C ARG A 207 -6.68 -24.04 41.34
N THR A 208 -7.62 -24.86 41.58
CA THR A 208 -8.75 -24.57 42.52
C THR A 208 -8.20 -24.70 43.93
N PRO A 209 -8.56 -23.79 44.85
CA PRO A 209 -8.14 -23.82 46.26
C PRO A 209 -8.75 -25.00 47.03
#